data_31952e96667e199463b51b17c9cdb8c4
#
_entry.id   31952e96667e199463b51b17c9cdb8c4
#
_cell.length_a   1.000
_cell.length_b   1.000
_cell.length_c   1.000
_cell.angle_alpha   90.00
_cell.angle_beta   90.00
_cell.angle_gamma   90.00
#
_symmetry.space_group_name_H-M   'P 1'
#
loop_
_entity.id
_entity.type
_entity.pdbx_description
1 polymer ?
#
loop_
_entity_poly.entity_id
_entity_poly.type
_entity_poly.pdbx_seq_one_letter_code
_entity_poly.pdbx_strand_id
1 'polypeptide(L)'
;SAASDVYKRQTVRELPPEEPILFLNKLKESVKAYRKQKLSHGDLSEYNILNRREEPFIIDVGQAVPYSHPLYSKLHQRDMKNLHRFWKKYIPNLKEEEFKI
;
A
#
# COMPACT_ATOMS: atom_id res chain seq x y z
N SER A 1 -19.38 0.98 17.53
CA SER A 1 -20.20 -0.23 17.33
C SER A 1 -19.48 -1.23 16.44
N ALA A 2 -19.92 -2.48 16.48
CA ALA A 2 -19.34 -3.53 15.65
C ALA A 2 -19.46 -3.21 14.16
N ALA A 3 -20.58 -2.64 13.73
CA ALA A 3 -20.78 -2.24 12.33
C ALA A 3 -19.79 -1.13 11.91
N SER A 4 -19.54 -0.19 12.81
CA SER A 4 -18.57 0.89 12.57
C SER A 4 -17.15 0.34 12.45
N ASP A 5 -16.81 -0.66 13.28
CA ASP A 5 -15.49 -1.31 13.24
C ASP A 5 -15.29 -2.08 11.95
N VAL A 6 -16.32 -2.81 11.51
CA VAL A 6 -16.26 -3.54 10.22
C VAL A 6 -16.07 -2.57 9.08
N TYR A 7 -16.80 -1.47 9.04
CA TYR A 7 -16.69 -0.44 8.03
C TYR A 7 -15.26 0.16 7.99
N LYS A 8 -14.69 0.42 9.17
CA LYS A 8 -13.34 0.98 9.28
C LYS A 8 -12.24 0.02 8.84
N ARG A 9 -12.56 -1.27 8.69
CA ARG A 9 -11.60 -2.30 8.31
C ARG A 9 -11.69 -2.72 6.84
N GLN A 10 -12.45 -1.99 6.03
CA GLN A 10 -12.54 -2.35 4.62
C GLN A 10 -11.22 -2.06 3.90
N THR A 11 -10.72 -3.09 3.21
CA THR A 11 -9.51 -2.96 2.40
C THR A 11 -9.83 -2.27 1.08
N VAL A 12 -8.80 -1.79 0.40
CA VAL A 12 -8.99 -1.19 -0.93
C VAL A 12 -9.50 -2.23 -1.94
N ARG A 13 -9.26 -3.51 -1.68
CA ARG A 13 -9.83 -4.56 -2.52
C ARG A 13 -11.35 -4.61 -2.40
N GLU A 14 -11.85 -4.50 -1.18
CA GLU A 14 -13.29 -4.56 -0.88
C GLU A 14 -13.97 -3.22 -1.17
N LEU A 15 -13.26 -2.12 -0.96
CA LEU A 15 -13.76 -0.76 -1.14
C LEU A 15 -12.72 0.06 -1.90
N PRO A 16 -12.66 -0.11 -3.23
CA PRO A 16 -11.73 0.71 -4.03
C PRO A 16 -11.98 2.20 -3.85
N PRO A 17 -10.94 3.02 -3.86
CA PRO A 17 -11.11 4.45 -3.65
C PRO A 17 -11.91 5.10 -4.80
N GLU A 18 -12.73 6.07 -4.45
CA GLU A 18 -13.49 6.85 -5.44
C GLU A 18 -12.57 7.79 -6.22
N GLU A 19 -11.49 8.24 -5.58
CA GLU A 19 -10.47 9.10 -6.17
C GLU A 19 -9.13 8.35 -6.18
N PRO A 20 -8.94 7.42 -7.13
CA PRO A 20 -7.78 6.52 -7.08
C PRO A 20 -6.44 7.23 -7.20
N ILE A 21 -6.34 8.29 -7.99
CA ILE A 21 -5.08 9.04 -8.14
C ILE A 21 -4.70 9.72 -6.83
N LEU A 22 -5.67 10.40 -6.22
CA LEU A 22 -5.44 11.09 -4.96
C LEU A 22 -5.11 10.09 -3.84
N PHE A 23 -5.84 8.99 -3.78
CA PHE A 23 -5.61 7.95 -2.79
C PHE A 23 -4.20 7.35 -2.96
N LEU A 24 -3.80 7.04 -4.19
CA LEU A 24 -2.48 6.48 -4.47
C LEU A 24 -1.37 7.46 -4.07
N ASN A 25 -1.55 8.75 -4.32
CA ASN A 25 -0.56 9.75 -3.91
C ASN A 25 -0.37 9.76 -2.39
N LYS A 26 -1.46 9.66 -1.64
CA LYS A 26 -1.39 9.57 -0.18
C LYS A 26 -0.71 8.28 0.26
N LEU A 27 -1.03 7.17 -0.40
CA LEU A 27 -0.40 5.88 -0.11
C LEU A 27 1.11 5.92 -0.36
N LYS A 28 1.53 6.54 -1.45
CA LYS A 28 2.96 6.69 -1.76
C LYS A 28 3.69 7.45 -0.66
N GLU A 29 3.04 8.46 -0.06
CA GLU A 29 3.64 9.19 1.06
C GLU A 29 3.84 8.28 2.28
N SER A 30 2.90 7.39 2.54
CA SER A 30 3.04 6.41 3.61
C SER A 30 4.20 5.44 3.33
N VAL A 31 4.33 4.99 2.08
CA VAL A 31 5.45 4.12 1.68
C VAL A 31 6.77 4.86 1.86
N LYS A 32 6.86 6.11 1.40
CA LYS A 32 8.07 6.92 1.58
C LYS A 32 8.44 7.06 3.04
N ALA A 33 7.45 7.20 3.92
CA ALA A 33 7.67 7.35 5.35
C ALA A 33 8.36 6.12 5.95
N TYR A 34 7.85 4.90 5.66
CA TYR A 34 8.50 3.72 6.21
C TYR A 34 9.84 3.42 5.53
N ARG A 35 10.02 3.83 4.27
CA ARG A 35 11.33 3.70 3.61
C ARG A 35 12.37 4.59 4.26
N LYS A 36 11.99 5.79 4.72
CA LYS A 36 12.89 6.65 5.50
C LYS A 36 13.34 5.99 6.79
N GLN A 37 12.49 5.15 7.38
CA GLN A 37 12.84 4.36 8.56
C GLN A 37 13.65 3.10 8.20
N LYS A 38 14.02 2.96 6.93
CA LYS A 38 14.79 1.82 6.42
C LYS A 38 14.07 0.50 6.65
N LEU A 39 12.79 0.48 6.31
CA LEU A 39 11.93 -0.69 6.41
C LEU A 39 11.36 -1.06 5.05
N SER A 40 11.13 -2.36 4.84
CA SER A 40 10.29 -2.89 3.78
C SER A 40 9.12 -3.58 4.45
N HIS A 41 7.91 -3.36 3.93
CA HIS A 41 6.71 -3.97 4.52
C HIS A 41 6.77 -5.51 4.40
N GLY A 42 7.12 -5.99 3.22
CA GLY A 42 7.32 -7.42 3.01
C GLY A 42 6.08 -8.18 2.55
N ASP A 43 4.92 -7.54 2.54
CA ASP A 43 3.67 -8.18 2.09
C ASP A 43 2.60 -7.13 1.75
N LEU A 44 3.02 -6.01 1.18
CA LEU A 44 2.06 -4.93 0.86
C LEU A 44 1.27 -5.27 -0.38
N SER A 45 -0.05 -5.17 -0.27
CA SER A 45 -0.97 -5.44 -1.36
C SER A 45 -2.33 -4.82 -1.07
N GLU A 46 -3.26 -4.96 -2.01
CA GLU A 46 -4.64 -4.51 -1.84
C GLU A 46 -5.36 -5.15 -0.64
N TYR A 47 -4.81 -6.22 -0.09
CA TYR A 47 -5.38 -6.89 1.09
C TYR A 47 -4.90 -6.26 2.41
N ASN A 48 -3.84 -5.46 2.37
CA ASN A 48 -3.18 -4.90 3.56
C ASN A 48 -3.27 -3.38 3.62
N ILE A 49 -4.13 -2.79 2.81
CA ILE A 49 -4.35 -1.35 2.79
C ILE A 49 -5.82 -1.10 3.02
N LEU A 50 -6.14 -0.40 4.10
CA LEU A 50 -7.52 -0.03 4.39
C LEU A 50 -7.87 1.28 3.71
N ASN A 51 -9.12 1.36 3.24
CA ASN A 51 -9.70 2.60 2.75
C ASN A 51 -10.62 3.16 3.83
N ARG A 52 -10.15 4.16 4.55
CA ARG A 52 -10.89 4.82 5.62
C ARG A 52 -11.28 6.21 5.16
N ARG A 53 -12.44 6.31 4.52
CA ARG A 53 -12.94 7.59 3.98
C ARG A 53 -11.92 8.24 3.05
N GLU A 54 -11.40 7.46 2.10
CA GLU A 54 -10.40 7.90 1.12
C GLU A 54 -9.03 8.21 1.73
N GLU A 55 -8.77 7.72 2.96
CA GLU A 55 -7.45 7.79 3.57
C GLU A 55 -6.85 6.39 3.67
N PRO A 56 -5.64 6.17 3.14
CA PRO A 56 -5.00 4.86 3.20
C PRO A 56 -4.45 4.55 4.58
N PHE A 57 -4.60 3.32 5.00
CA PHE A 57 -4.05 2.79 6.25
C PHE A 57 -3.39 1.46 5.97
N ILE A 58 -2.07 1.40 6.12
CA ILE A 58 -1.31 0.17 5.91
C ILE A 58 -1.36 -0.66 7.18
N ILE A 59 -1.70 -1.95 7.03
CA ILE A 59 -1.78 -2.89 8.15
C ILE A 59 -0.88 -4.11 7.91
N ASP A 60 -0.86 -5.05 8.88
CA ASP A 60 -0.10 -6.29 8.82
C ASP A 60 1.39 -6.04 8.64
N VAL A 61 1.95 -5.22 9.52
CA VAL A 61 3.37 -4.85 9.50
C VAL A 61 4.28 -5.91 10.14
N GLY A 62 3.71 -7.04 10.60
CA GLY A 62 4.48 -8.10 11.24
C GLY A 62 5.53 -8.77 10.34
N GLN A 63 5.40 -8.60 9.02
CA GLN A 63 6.36 -9.14 8.04
C GLN A 63 7.44 -8.12 7.67
N ALA A 64 7.40 -6.92 8.26
CA ALA A 64 8.34 -5.86 7.92
C ALA A 64 9.77 -6.26 8.28
N VAL A 65 10.70 -5.89 7.41
CA VAL A 65 12.12 -6.22 7.58
C VAL A 65 12.97 -4.95 7.50
N PRO A 66 14.07 -4.90 8.28
CA PRO A 66 14.96 -3.74 8.26
C PRO A 66 15.93 -3.76 7.09
N TYR A 67 16.63 -2.66 6.89
CA TYR A 67 17.62 -2.48 5.83
C TYR A 67 18.69 -3.60 5.82
N SER A 68 19.05 -4.11 7.01
CA SER A 68 20.06 -5.15 7.15
C SER A 68 19.59 -6.53 6.69
N HIS A 69 18.30 -6.71 6.48
CA HIS A 69 17.74 -7.99 6.07
C HIS A 69 18.12 -8.31 4.61
N PRO A 70 18.56 -9.55 4.32
CA PRO A 70 18.98 -9.90 2.95
C PRO A 70 17.92 -9.68 1.89
N LEU A 71 16.63 -9.75 2.24
CA LEU A 71 15.54 -9.61 1.30
C LEU A 71 14.90 -8.21 1.30
N TYR A 72 15.51 -7.26 1.99
CA TYR A 72 14.96 -5.90 2.13
C TYR A 72 14.54 -5.28 0.79
N SER A 73 15.45 -5.25 -0.17
CA SER A 73 15.18 -4.65 -1.47
C SER A 73 14.22 -5.48 -2.31
N LYS A 74 14.39 -6.80 -2.28
CA LYS A 74 13.58 -7.71 -3.08
C LYS A 74 12.12 -7.70 -2.64
N LEU A 75 11.89 -7.67 -1.33
CA LEU A 75 10.52 -7.60 -0.79
C LEU A 75 9.85 -6.29 -1.16
N HIS A 76 10.59 -5.18 -1.08
CA HIS A 76 10.04 -3.90 -1.48
C HIS A 76 9.67 -3.86 -2.97
N GLN A 77 10.54 -4.39 -3.83
CA GLN A 77 10.24 -4.47 -5.26
C GLN A 77 8.96 -5.26 -5.52
N ARG A 78 8.79 -6.37 -4.81
CA ARG A 78 7.57 -7.18 -4.92
C ARG A 78 6.34 -6.41 -4.46
N ASP A 79 6.46 -5.70 -3.34
CA ASP A 79 5.37 -4.88 -2.82
C ASP A 79 4.96 -3.81 -3.83
N MET A 80 5.91 -3.14 -4.46
CA MET A 80 5.62 -2.09 -5.44
C MET A 80 4.98 -2.67 -6.70
N LYS A 81 5.38 -3.86 -7.14
CA LYS A 81 4.72 -4.55 -8.25
C LYS A 81 3.27 -4.89 -7.92
N ASN A 82 3.00 -5.29 -6.68
CA ASN A 82 1.64 -5.57 -6.23
C ASN A 82 0.77 -4.31 -6.31
N LEU A 83 1.31 -3.16 -5.89
CA LEU A 83 0.57 -1.90 -5.96
C LEU A 83 0.31 -1.48 -7.41
N HIS A 84 1.31 -1.58 -8.27
CA HIS A 84 1.14 -1.26 -9.69
C HIS A 84 0.06 -2.13 -10.31
N ARG A 85 0.13 -3.44 -10.08
CA ARG A 85 -0.84 -4.40 -10.61
C ARG A 85 -2.27 -4.03 -10.21
N PHE A 86 -2.48 -3.65 -8.95
CA PHE A 86 -3.82 -3.30 -8.47
C PHE A 86 -4.28 -1.96 -9.01
N TRP A 87 -3.47 -0.92 -8.89
CA TRP A 87 -3.88 0.44 -9.26
C TRP A 87 -4.01 0.67 -10.75
N LYS A 88 -3.31 -0.07 -11.58
CA LYS A 88 -3.45 0.09 -13.04
C LYS A 88 -4.86 -0.27 -13.54
N LYS A 89 -5.65 -0.97 -12.75
CA LYS A 89 -7.05 -1.25 -13.06
C LYS A 89 -7.92 0.01 -12.99
N TYR A 90 -7.50 0.97 -12.18
CA TYR A 90 -8.26 2.17 -11.89
C TYR A 90 -7.63 3.43 -12.49
N ILE A 91 -6.35 3.39 -12.79
CA ILE A 91 -5.59 4.53 -13.32
C ILE A 91 -4.99 4.11 -14.66
N PRO A 92 -5.64 4.47 -15.78
CA PRO A 92 -5.09 4.15 -17.11
C PRO A 92 -3.70 4.77 -17.29
N ASN A 93 -2.82 4.05 -17.96
CA ASN A 93 -1.45 4.49 -18.27
C ASN A 93 -0.54 4.65 -17.06
N LEU A 94 -0.90 4.06 -15.92
CA LEU A 94 -0.04 4.05 -14.74
C LEU A 94 1.22 3.24 -15.02
N LYS A 95 2.39 3.87 -14.84
CA LYS A 95 3.68 3.26 -15.16
C LYS A 95 4.38 2.71 -13.93
N GLU A 96 5.16 1.64 -14.11
CA GLU A 96 5.94 1.05 -13.02
C GLU A 96 6.92 2.03 -12.40
N GLU A 97 7.48 2.97 -13.20
CA GLU A 97 8.42 3.96 -12.69
C GLU A 97 7.85 4.80 -11.56
N GLU A 98 6.53 4.96 -11.51
CA GLU A 98 5.88 5.74 -10.46
C GLU A 98 5.99 5.08 -9.09
N PHE A 99 6.38 3.81 -9.06
CA PHE A 99 6.54 3.05 -7.82
C PHE A 99 8.01 2.84 -7.43
N LYS A 100 8.92 3.55 -8.05
CA LYS A 100 10.34 3.56 -7.65
C LYS A 100 10.52 4.51 -6.49
N ILE A 101 10.21 4.01 -5.32
CA ILE A 101 10.20 4.80 -4.09
C ILE A 101 11.24 4.28 -3.09
#